data_533b2c4ea55ff82bba89c95f6c5d182c
#
_entry.id   533b2c4ea55ff82bba89c95f6c5d182c
#
_cell.length_a   1.000
_cell.length_b   1.000
_cell.length_c   1.000
_cell.angle_alpha   90.00
_cell.angle_beta   90.00
_cell.angle_gamma   90.00
#
_symmetry.space_group_name_H-M   'P 1'
#
loop_
_entity.id
_entity.type
_entity.pdbx_description
1 polymer ?
#
loop_
_entity_poly.entity_id
_entity_poly.type
_entity_poly.pdbx_seq_one_letter_code
_entity_poly.pdbx_strand_id
1 'polypeptide(L)'
;GKDRVAHIYYAKSPLCDNPLYVINCSLISDKSWDFITKHYNSPFTDNGNTIYISNLDSLQKPKQKQLLSIILDTNMHVRNHLIFSCTQTAGSATPHVVFEYTNALGCILVPIKPLREQKEDIISSAGLYINTLNQELGRQVVGVDDEAAALLEQYEYPYNRTQFKRILKEAVIRTDGPYICAKTIQEVIQRENVLFSGFPFPVHACSGSTKEDADA
;
A
#
# COMPACT_ATOMS: atom_id res chain seq x y z
N GLY A 1 1.10 2.47 -0.26
CA GLY A 1 0.44 3.61 0.43
C GLY A 1 0.70 3.63 1.93
N LYS A 2 0.62 2.49 2.60
CA LYS A 2 0.74 2.39 4.07
C LYS A 2 2.07 2.96 4.58
N ASP A 3 3.19 2.53 4.00
CA ASP A 3 4.53 2.98 4.44
C ASP A 3 4.70 4.48 4.28
N ARG A 4 4.19 5.06 3.17
CA ARG A 4 4.24 6.51 2.96
C ARG A 4 3.47 7.26 4.04
N VAL A 5 2.28 6.78 4.41
CA VAL A 5 1.47 7.40 5.46
C VAL A 5 2.19 7.31 6.81
N ALA A 6 2.76 6.16 7.15
CA ALA A 6 3.54 5.98 8.36
C ALA A 6 4.75 6.93 8.42
N HIS A 7 5.50 7.09 7.32
CA HIS A 7 6.62 8.02 7.26
C HIS A 7 6.20 9.50 7.34
N ILE A 8 5.08 9.87 6.71
CA ILE A 8 4.54 11.24 6.83
C ILE A 8 4.11 11.52 8.27
N TYR A 9 3.46 10.55 8.93
CA TYR A 9 3.09 10.70 10.33
C TYR A 9 4.32 10.87 11.22
N TYR A 10 5.34 10.02 11.05
CA TYR A 10 6.61 10.15 11.77
C TYR A 10 7.26 11.51 11.55
N ALA A 11 7.42 11.94 10.29
CA ALA A 11 8.06 13.21 9.96
C ALA A 11 7.34 14.47 10.52
N LYS A 12 6.04 14.33 10.83
CA LYS A 12 5.23 15.40 11.43
C LYS A 12 5.01 15.21 12.93
N SER A 13 5.54 14.16 13.51
CA SER A 13 5.39 13.86 14.93
C SER A 13 6.41 14.63 15.79
N PRO A 14 6.15 14.81 17.09
CA PRO A 14 7.14 15.38 18.01
C PRO A 14 8.43 14.55 18.14
N LEU A 15 8.43 13.29 17.66
CA LEU A 15 9.58 12.38 17.68
C LEU A 15 10.30 12.26 16.33
N CYS A 16 10.12 13.23 15.41
CA CYS A 16 10.73 13.18 14.07
C CYS A 16 12.27 13.22 14.08
N ASP A 17 12.88 13.74 15.15
CA ASP A 17 14.33 13.78 15.32
C ASP A 17 14.89 12.51 15.99
N ASN A 18 14.03 11.65 16.51
CA ASN A 18 14.40 10.41 17.17
C ASN A 18 14.36 9.23 16.18
N PRO A 19 15.00 8.09 16.49
CA PRO A 19 15.01 6.95 15.57
C PRO A 19 13.64 6.43 15.17
N LEU A 20 13.48 6.10 13.88
CA LEU A 20 12.37 5.34 13.33
C LEU A 20 12.83 3.90 13.09
N TYR A 21 12.29 2.97 13.84
CA TYR A 21 12.50 1.54 13.62
C TYR A 21 11.37 0.97 12.76
N VAL A 22 11.73 0.29 11.68
CA VAL A 22 10.76 -0.35 10.78
C VAL A 22 10.89 -1.87 10.86
N ILE A 23 9.83 -2.52 11.29
CA ILE A 23 9.74 -3.98 11.42
C ILE A 23 8.72 -4.50 10.42
N ASN A 24 9.18 -5.21 9.38
CA ASN A 24 8.29 -5.80 8.39
C ASN A 24 7.94 -7.23 8.76
N CYS A 25 6.71 -7.45 9.22
CA CYS A 25 6.22 -8.74 9.69
C CYS A 25 6.11 -9.82 8.60
N SER A 26 6.02 -9.42 7.33
CA SER A 26 5.99 -10.38 6.21
C SER A 26 7.36 -10.95 5.86
N LEU A 27 8.45 -10.31 6.32
CA LEU A 27 9.84 -10.69 6.02
C LEU A 27 10.62 -11.12 7.25
N ILE A 28 10.02 -11.07 8.45
CA ILE A 28 10.73 -11.34 9.68
C ILE A 28 11.04 -12.83 9.84
N SER A 29 12.32 -13.15 10.04
CA SER A 29 12.76 -14.50 10.37
C SER A 29 12.56 -14.81 11.87
N ASP A 30 12.55 -16.09 12.25
CA ASP A 30 12.43 -16.48 13.66
C ASP A 30 13.59 -15.94 14.49
N LYS A 31 14.82 -15.90 13.94
CA LYS A 31 15.99 -15.32 14.61
C LYS A 31 15.82 -13.81 14.86
N SER A 32 15.30 -13.08 13.85
CA SER A 32 15.03 -11.64 13.98
C SER A 32 13.91 -11.40 14.98
N TRP A 33 12.88 -12.26 14.98
CA TRP A 33 11.79 -12.21 15.94
C TRP A 33 12.30 -12.39 17.37
N ASP A 34 13.12 -13.42 17.62
CA ASP A 34 13.71 -13.67 18.93
C ASP A 34 14.61 -12.51 19.39
N PHE A 35 15.40 -11.93 18.48
CA PHE A 35 16.20 -10.75 18.80
C PHE A 35 15.31 -9.58 19.23
N ILE A 36 14.30 -9.22 18.44
CA ILE A 36 13.45 -8.07 18.74
C ILE A 36 12.67 -8.26 20.04
N THR A 37 12.23 -9.48 20.34
CA THR A 37 11.37 -9.75 21.49
C THR A 37 12.10 -10.08 22.78
N LYS A 38 13.34 -10.55 22.70
CA LYS A 38 14.07 -11.10 23.87
C LYS A 38 15.40 -10.40 24.18
N HIS A 39 15.98 -9.69 23.20
CA HIS A 39 17.29 -9.11 23.38
C HIS A 39 17.22 -7.77 24.12
N TYR A 40 18.12 -7.54 25.08
CA TYR A 40 18.17 -6.32 25.90
C TYR A 40 18.50 -5.04 25.09
N ASN A 41 19.12 -5.17 23.92
CA ASN A 41 19.46 -4.07 23.02
C ASN A 41 18.53 -4.06 21.77
N SER A 42 17.26 -4.40 21.95
CA SER A 42 16.29 -4.36 20.89
C SER A 42 15.56 -3.01 20.83
N PRO A 43 14.97 -2.63 19.68
CA PRO A 43 14.15 -1.43 19.60
C PRO A 43 12.99 -1.37 20.61
N PHE A 44 12.58 -2.52 21.14
CA PHE A 44 11.49 -2.62 22.12
C PHE A 44 11.89 -2.20 23.53
N THR A 45 13.20 -2.18 23.83
CA THR A 45 13.71 -1.76 25.14
C THR A 45 13.97 -0.27 25.23
N ASP A 46 14.12 0.42 24.11
CA ASP A 46 14.35 1.85 24.04
C ASP A 46 13.10 2.70 24.34
N ASN A 47 13.31 3.99 24.60
CA ASN A 47 12.27 4.95 24.88
C ASN A 47 12.33 6.16 23.93
N GLY A 48 11.18 6.79 23.69
CA GLY A 48 11.12 8.02 22.92
C GLY A 48 11.31 7.84 21.43
N ASN A 49 11.17 6.61 20.91
CA ASN A 49 11.32 6.29 19.49
C ASN A 49 9.99 6.10 18.81
N THR A 50 10.00 6.09 17.48
CA THR A 50 8.88 5.62 16.68
C THR A 50 9.16 4.22 16.18
N ILE A 51 8.24 3.28 16.42
CA ILE A 51 8.35 1.89 15.96
C ILE A 51 7.20 1.61 14.99
N TYR A 52 7.54 1.41 13.72
CA TYR A 52 6.58 1.06 12.68
C TYR A 52 6.59 -0.44 12.42
N ILE A 53 5.51 -1.12 12.80
CA ILE A 53 5.30 -2.55 12.60
C ILE A 53 4.38 -2.73 11.41
N SER A 54 4.98 -3.07 10.25
CA SER A 54 4.25 -3.20 8.99
C SER A 54 3.79 -4.63 8.73
N ASN A 55 2.66 -4.77 8.04
CA ASN A 55 2.03 -6.04 7.68
C ASN A 55 1.79 -6.97 8.88
N LEU A 56 1.24 -6.41 9.96
CA LEU A 56 0.97 -7.14 11.20
C LEU A 56 0.07 -8.36 10.99
N ASP A 57 -0.85 -8.28 10.03
CA ASP A 57 -1.73 -9.37 9.58
C ASP A 57 -0.97 -10.58 9.00
N SER A 58 0.27 -10.39 8.56
CA SER A 58 1.13 -11.48 8.03
C SER A 58 1.77 -12.34 9.13
N LEU A 59 1.78 -11.88 10.39
CA LEU A 59 2.25 -12.70 11.50
C LEU A 59 1.27 -13.82 11.84
N GLN A 60 1.81 -14.97 12.24
CA GLN A 60 1.00 -16.04 12.81
C GLN A 60 0.31 -15.58 14.11
N LYS A 61 -0.92 -16.02 14.33
CA LYS A 61 -1.72 -15.64 15.52
C LYS A 61 -0.97 -15.75 16.88
N PRO A 62 -0.17 -16.79 17.15
CA PRO A 62 0.59 -16.85 18.40
C PRO A 62 1.59 -15.67 18.53
N LYS A 63 2.28 -15.30 17.46
CA LYS A 63 3.21 -14.16 17.45
C LYS A 63 2.51 -12.83 17.58
N GLN A 64 1.31 -12.67 16.98
CA GLN A 64 0.48 -11.47 17.16
C GLN A 64 0.12 -11.29 18.65
N LYS A 65 -0.35 -12.35 19.31
CA LYS A 65 -0.68 -12.30 20.74
C LYS A 65 0.55 -12.05 21.62
N GLN A 66 1.67 -12.70 21.31
CA GLN A 66 2.94 -12.49 22.02
C GLN A 66 3.40 -11.03 21.92
N LEU A 67 3.33 -10.44 20.72
CA LEU A 67 3.68 -9.04 20.52
C LEU A 67 2.79 -8.10 21.34
N LEU A 68 1.49 -8.33 21.31
CA LEU A 68 0.56 -7.52 22.09
C LEU A 68 0.84 -7.62 23.60
N SER A 69 1.09 -8.83 24.12
CA SER A 69 1.48 -9.03 25.52
C SER A 69 2.76 -8.26 25.86
N ILE A 70 3.82 -8.37 25.02
CA ILE A 70 5.07 -7.64 25.24
C ILE A 70 4.82 -6.12 25.28
N ILE A 71 4.02 -5.58 24.35
CA ILE A 71 3.70 -4.15 24.31
C ILE A 71 3.01 -3.68 25.59
N LEU A 72 2.06 -4.45 26.08
CA LEU A 72 1.30 -4.14 27.30
C LEU A 72 2.18 -4.31 28.56
N ASP A 73 2.86 -5.45 28.70
CA ASP A 73 3.66 -5.79 29.89
C ASP A 73 4.82 -4.83 30.10
N THR A 74 5.40 -4.33 29.00
CA THR A 74 6.53 -3.38 29.04
C THR A 74 6.07 -1.92 28.97
N ASN A 75 4.80 -1.62 28.88
CA ASN A 75 4.25 -0.29 28.62
C ASN A 75 4.89 0.42 27.42
N MET A 76 5.26 -0.34 26.38
CA MET A 76 5.95 0.18 25.21
C MET A 76 5.13 1.26 24.48
N HIS A 77 3.80 1.12 24.42
CA HIS A 77 2.86 2.06 23.82
C HIS A 77 2.78 3.42 24.53
N VAL A 78 3.23 3.50 25.79
CA VAL A 78 3.32 4.75 26.54
C VAL A 78 4.67 5.43 26.33
N ARG A 79 5.74 4.63 26.17
CA ARG A 79 7.12 5.11 26.04
C ARG A 79 7.52 5.49 24.62
N ASN A 80 6.85 4.95 23.62
CA ASN A 80 7.19 5.09 22.21
C ASN A 80 5.93 5.38 21.37
N HIS A 81 6.12 5.98 20.20
CA HIS A 81 5.08 6.04 19.19
C HIS A 81 5.02 4.71 18.43
N LEU A 82 3.90 4.01 18.50
CA LEU A 82 3.68 2.76 17.79
C LEU A 82 2.79 3.01 16.57
N ILE A 83 3.25 2.57 15.42
CA ILE A 83 2.48 2.59 14.18
C ILE A 83 2.33 1.16 13.69
N PHE A 84 1.11 0.73 13.42
CA PHE A 84 0.83 -0.60 12.86
C PHE A 84 0.22 -0.46 11.48
N SER A 85 0.55 -1.38 10.57
CA SER A 85 -0.21 -1.49 9.33
C SER A 85 -0.65 -2.91 9.05
N CYS A 86 -1.88 -3.02 8.55
CA CYS A 86 -2.48 -4.28 8.10
C CYS A 86 -2.95 -4.14 6.65
N THR A 87 -3.06 -5.25 5.95
CA THR A 87 -3.63 -5.31 4.61
C THR A 87 -5.03 -5.90 4.68
N GLN A 88 -5.99 -5.21 4.11
CA GLN A 88 -7.33 -5.74 3.89
C GLN A 88 -7.47 -6.14 2.42
N THR A 89 -7.81 -7.39 2.17
CA THR A 89 -8.12 -7.85 0.82
C THR A 89 -9.51 -7.34 0.41
N ALA A 90 -9.68 -6.98 -0.85
CA ALA A 90 -10.96 -6.53 -1.36
C ALA A 90 -12.06 -7.59 -1.09
N GLY A 91 -13.19 -7.16 -0.55
CA GLY A 91 -14.33 -8.03 -0.21
C GLY A 91 -14.16 -8.88 1.05
N SER A 92 -13.00 -8.82 1.73
CA SER A 92 -12.83 -9.51 3.01
C SER A 92 -13.10 -8.60 4.20
N ALA A 93 -13.48 -9.21 5.33
CA ALA A 93 -13.61 -8.48 6.59
C ALA A 93 -12.26 -7.94 7.06
N THR A 94 -12.31 -6.88 7.85
CA THR A 94 -11.11 -6.34 8.50
C THR A 94 -10.41 -7.43 9.33
N PRO A 95 -9.09 -7.62 9.21
CA PRO A 95 -8.37 -8.64 9.98
C PRO A 95 -8.62 -8.50 11.47
N HIS A 96 -8.86 -9.62 12.16
CA HIS A 96 -9.20 -9.63 13.60
C HIS A 96 -8.14 -8.94 14.47
N VAL A 97 -6.86 -9.05 14.10
CA VAL A 97 -5.73 -8.40 14.79
C VAL A 97 -5.89 -6.88 14.87
N VAL A 98 -6.56 -6.24 13.90
CA VAL A 98 -6.84 -4.79 13.92
C VAL A 98 -7.72 -4.45 15.11
N PHE A 99 -8.79 -5.20 15.32
CA PHE A 99 -9.71 -4.98 16.47
C PHE A 99 -9.03 -5.29 17.80
N GLU A 100 -8.26 -6.37 17.89
CA GLU A 100 -7.53 -6.72 19.12
C GLU A 100 -6.58 -5.60 19.54
N TYR A 101 -5.76 -5.10 18.62
CA TYR A 101 -4.77 -4.05 18.91
C TYR A 101 -5.42 -2.68 19.14
N THR A 102 -6.44 -2.34 18.37
CA THR A 102 -7.17 -1.08 18.56
C THR A 102 -7.82 -1.01 19.94
N ASN A 103 -8.46 -2.09 20.37
CA ASN A 103 -9.13 -2.14 21.68
C ASN A 103 -8.12 -2.19 22.84
N ALA A 104 -7.05 -2.96 22.71
CA ALA A 104 -6.08 -3.14 23.78
C ALA A 104 -5.17 -1.91 23.99
N LEU A 105 -4.81 -1.21 22.93
CA LEU A 105 -3.83 -0.11 22.94
C LEU A 105 -4.48 1.27 22.75
N GLY A 106 -5.78 1.36 22.49
CA GLY A 106 -6.47 2.61 22.20
C GLY A 106 -5.99 3.27 20.90
N CYS A 107 -5.61 2.48 19.89
CA CYS A 107 -5.06 3.00 18.64
C CYS A 107 -6.10 3.76 17.82
N ILE A 108 -5.67 4.82 17.15
CA ILE A 108 -6.47 5.50 16.12
C ILE A 108 -6.38 4.71 14.82
N LEU A 109 -7.54 4.32 14.28
CA LEU A 109 -7.62 3.61 13.01
C LEU A 109 -7.69 4.59 11.85
N VAL A 110 -6.75 4.48 10.91
CA VAL A 110 -6.70 5.32 9.70
C VAL A 110 -6.92 4.43 8.47
N PRO A 111 -8.13 4.41 7.90
CA PRO A 111 -8.39 3.66 6.68
C PRO A 111 -7.75 4.33 5.46
N ILE A 112 -7.00 3.56 4.69
CA ILE A 112 -6.40 4.03 3.42
C ILE A 112 -7.19 3.42 2.27
N LYS A 113 -7.92 4.27 1.55
CA LYS A 113 -8.70 3.84 0.39
C LYS A 113 -7.80 3.29 -0.72
N PRO A 114 -8.17 2.19 -1.38
CA PRO A 114 -7.47 1.70 -2.55
C PRO A 114 -7.61 2.68 -3.73
N LEU A 115 -6.70 2.58 -4.70
CA LEU A 115 -6.65 3.54 -5.83
C LEU A 115 -7.93 3.55 -6.67
N ARG A 116 -8.57 2.40 -6.86
CA ARG A 116 -9.86 2.28 -7.56
C ARG A 116 -11.01 3.08 -6.93
N GLU A 117 -10.90 3.41 -5.65
CA GLU A 117 -11.87 4.26 -4.94
C GLU A 117 -11.45 5.74 -4.90
N GLN A 118 -10.34 6.09 -5.54
CA GLN A 118 -9.77 7.43 -5.63
C GLN A 118 -9.55 7.82 -7.09
N LYS A 119 -10.55 7.58 -7.95
CA LYS A 119 -10.44 7.79 -9.40
C LYS A 119 -10.11 9.24 -9.77
N GLU A 120 -10.66 10.19 -9.02
CA GLU A 120 -10.42 11.63 -9.20
C GLU A 120 -8.95 12.03 -9.04
N ASP A 121 -8.19 11.27 -8.25
CA ASP A 121 -6.77 11.54 -8.00
C ASP A 121 -5.84 10.87 -9.02
N ILE A 122 -6.35 9.99 -9.90
CA ILE A 122 -5.51 9.18 -10.80
C ILE A 122 -4.75 10.06 -11.75
N ILE A 123 -5.43 10.98 -12.46
CA ILE A 123 -4.81 11.80 -13.51
C ILE A 123 -3.85 12.82 -12.92
N SER A 124 -4.23 13.49 -11.85
CA SER A 124 -3.32 14.41 -11.13
C SER A 124 -2.08 13.67 -10.59
N SER A 125 -2.26 12.48 -10.04
CA SER A 125 -1.14 11.62 -9.61
C SER A 125 -0.30 11.15 -10.78
N ALA A 126 -0.90 10.88 -11.96
CA ALA A 126 -0.17 10.51 -13.17
C ALA A 126 0.75 11.64 -13.64
N GLY A 127 0.23 12.87 -13.73
CA GLY A 127 1.03 14.03 -14.13
C GLY A 127 2.23 14.27 -13.21
N LEU A 128 2.03 14.21 -11.89
CA LEU A 128 3.13 14.33 -10.92
C LEU A 128 4.19 13.23 -11.08
N TYR A 129 3.75 12.00 -11.33
CA TYR A 129 4.68 10.89 -11.47
C TYR A 129 5.40 10.89 -12.83
N ILE A 130 4.73 11.31 -13.91
CA ILE A 130 5.35 11.52 -15.23
C ILE A 130 6.48 12.55 -15.13
N ASN A 131 6.27 13.66 -14.43
CA ASN A 131 7.32 14.64 -14.20
C ASN A 131 8.54 14.05 -13.48
N THR A 132 8.32 13.20 -12.48
CA THR A 132 9.41 12.48 -11.80
C THR A 132 10.14 11.53 -12.76
N LEU A 133 9.38 10.78 -13.57
CA LEU A 133 9.95 9.86 -14.57
C LEU A 133 10.73 10.58 -15.67
N ASN A 134 10.27 11.76 -16.10
CA ASN A 134 11.01 12.58 -17.05
C ASN A 134 12.41 12.92 -16.53
N GLN A 135 12.52 13.30 -15.26
CA GLN A 135 13.80 13.59 -14.61
C GLN A 135 14.67 12.33 -14.49
N GLU A 136 14.08 11.19 -14.10
CA GLU A 136 14.82 9.93 -13.93
C GLU A 136 15.28 9.32 -15.26
N LEU A 137 14.48 9.44 -16.33
CA LEU A 137 14.68 8.74 -17.60
C LEU A 137 15.16 9.64 -18.74
N GLY A 138 15.30 10.95 -18.49
CA GLY A 138 15.66 11.93 -19.53
C GLY A 138 14.58 12.06 -20.63
N ARG A 139 13.31 11.91 -20.26
CA ARG A 139 12.17 12.02 -21.18
C ARG A 139 11.50 13.38 -21.07
N GLN A 140 10.62 13.70 -22.05
CA GLN A 140 9.87 14.98 -22.09
C GLN A 140 8.38 14.73 -22.35
N VAL A 141 7.80 13.76 -21.69
CA VAL A 141 6.37 13.46 -21.77
C VAL A 141 5.61 14.50 -20.96
N VAL A 142 4.66 15.17 -21.59
CA VAL A 142 3.85 16.24 -20.95
C VAL A 142 2.72 15.65 -20.11
N GLY A 143 2.11 14.56 -20.56
CA GLY A 143 0.98 13.94 -19.87
C GLY A 143 0.38 12.75 -20.64
N VAL A 144 -0.88 12.50 -20.38
CA VAL A 144 -1.71 11.50 -21.09
C VAL A 144 -2.76 12.21 -21.94
N ASP A 145 -3.17 11.63 -23.05
CA ASP A 145 -4.32 12.12 -23.80
C ASP A 145 -5.65 11.75 -23.09
N ASP A 146 -6.77 12.32 -23.54
CA ASP A 146 -8.06 12.13 -22.89
C ASP A 146 -8.54 10.67 -22.91
N GLU A 147 -8.26 9.94 -23.99
CA GLU A 147 -8.62 8.52 -24.11
C GLU A 147 -7.75 7.65 -23.19
N ALA A 148 -6.45 7.92 -23.09
CA ALA A 148 -5.57 7.25 -22.16
C ALA A 148 -5.93 7.56 -20.70
N ALA A 149 -6.35 8.79 -20.42
CA ALA A 149 -6.82 9.19 -19.10
C ALA A 149 -8.04 8.36 -18.68
N ALA A 150 -9.03 8.23 -19.56
CA ALA A 150 -10.24 7.43 -19.33
C ALA A 150 -9.87 5.94 -19.04
N LEU A 151 -8.92 5.37 -19.77
CA LEU A 151 -8.44 3.99 -19.53
C LEU A 151 -7.77 3.84 -18.17
N LEU A 152 -6.94 4.80 -17.77
CA LEU A 152 -6.30 4.80 -16.46
C LEU A 152 -7.31 4.92 -15.32
N GLU A 153 -8.36 5.72 -15.47
CA GLU A 153 -9.42 5.87 -14.45
C GLU A 153 -10.32 4.64 -14.33
N GLN A 154 -10.55 3.92 -15.45
CA GLN A 154 -11.36 2.71 -15.47
C GLN A 154 -10.64 1.47 -14.93
N TYR A 155 -9.32 1.46 -14.92
CA TYR A 155 -8.56 0.30 -14.50
C TYR A 155 -8.64 0.07 -12.98
N GLU A 156 -8.81 -1.17 -12.54
CA GLU A 156 -9.09 -1.53 -11.14
C GLU A 156 -7.86 -1.53 -10.21
N TYR A 157 -6.67 -1.51 -10.76
CA TYR A 157 -5.40 -1.52 -10.00
C TYR A 157 -5.36 -2.55 -8.87
N PRO A 158 -5.40 -3.87 -9.12
CA PRO A 158 -5.33 -4.90 -8.09
C PRO A 158 -4.18 -4.70 -7.11
N TYR A 159 -3.06 -4.21 -7.59
CA TYR A 159 -1.86 -3.89 -6.78
C TYR A 159 -1.72 -2.39 -6.48
N ASN A 160 -2.81 -1.63 -6.57
CA ASN A 160 -2.88 -0.23 -6.19
C ASN A 160 -1.76 0.64 -6.81
N ARG A 161 -1.17 1.52 -6.01
CA ARG A 161 -0.16 2.49 -6.47
C ARG A 161 1.12 1.85 -7.01
N THR A 162 1.46 0.63 -6.61
CA THR A 162 2.63 -0.07 -7.15
C THR A 162 2.42 -0.42 -8.62
N GLN A 163 1.25 -0.94 -8.95
CA GLN A 163 0.88 -1.26 -10.32
C GLN A 163 0.71 -0.01 -11.18
N PHE A 164 0.03 1.01 -10.64
CA PHE A 164 -0.13 2.30 -11.28
C PHE A 164 1.23 2.91 -11.71
N LYS A 165 2.19 2.94 -10.79
CA LYS A 165 3.54 3.44 -11.08
C LYS A 165 4.26 2.61 -12.15
N ARG A 166 4.09 1.29 -12.13
CA ARG A 166 4.70 0.39 -13.12
C ARG A 166 4.11 0.61 -14.50
N ILE A 167 2.78 0.72 -14.61
CA ILE A 167 2.08 1.02 -15.86
C ILE A 167 2.57 2.36 -16.42
N LEU A 168 2.59 3.41 -15.62
CA LEU A 168 3.05 4.72 -16.08
C LEU A 168 4.52 4.73 -16.49
N LYS A 169 5.39 4.06 -15.74
CA LYS A 169 6.82 3.97 -16.08
C LYS A 169 7.02 3.28 -17.42
N GLU A 170 6.36 2.17 -17.66
CA GLU A 170 6.43 1.46 -18.95
C GLU A 170 5.82 2.30 -20.07
N ALA A 171 4.71 2.98 -19.83
CA ALA A 171 4.08 3.86 -20.81
C ALA A 171 5.00 5.03 -21.21
N VAL A 172 5.63 5.70 -20.24
CA VAL A 172 6.61 6.78 -20.51
C VAL A 172 7.80 6.28 -21.33
N ILE A 173 8.32 5.09 -21.02
CA ILE A 173 9.45 4.50 -21.77
C ILE A 173 9.08 4.24 -23.24
N ARG A 174 7.83 3.83 -23.52
CA ARG A 174 7.34 3.48 -24.85
C ARG A 174 6.84 4.67 -25.67
N THR A 175 6.65 5.81 -25.03
CA THR A 175 6.12 6.99 -25.70
C THR A 175 7.25 7.77 -26.35
N ASP A 176 7.15 8.00 -27.65
CA ASP A 176 8.11 8.82 -28.43
C ASP A 176 7.61 10.27 -28.59
N GLY A 177 6.33 10.52 -28.33
CA GLY A 177 5.68 11.83 -28.46
C GLY A 177 5.54 12.57 -27.11
N PRO A 178 4.92 13.75 -27.14
CA PRO A 178 4.69 14.55 -25.92
C PRO A 178 3.56 13.99 -25.02
N TYR A 179 2.65 13.19 -25.56
CA TYR A 179 1.53 12.61 -24.83
C TYR A 179 1.51 11.08 -24.93
N ILE A 180 1.19 10.42 -23.82
CA ILE A 180 0.92 8.98 -23.80
C ILE A 180 -0.45 8.75 -24.39
N CYS A 181 -0.52 7.98 -25.49
CA CYS A 181 -1.79 7.71 -26.17
C CYS A 181 -2.49 6.46 -25.60
N ALA A 182 -3.80 6.36 -25.85
CA ALA A 182 -4.65 5.25 -25.44
C ALA A 182 -4.09 3.87 -25.85
N LYS A 183 -3.55 3.76 -27.07
CA LYS A 183 -2.94 2.52 -27.57
C LYS A 183 -1.80 2.05 -26.68
N THR A 184 -0.91 2.96 -26.29
CA THR A 184 0.23 2.64 -25.39
C THR A 184 -0.28 2.15 -24.04
N ILE A 185 -1.28 2.79 -23.45
CA ILE A 185 -1.88 2.38 -22.17
C ILE A 185 -2.52 1.00 -22.30
N GLN A 186 -3.28 0.73 -23.35
CA GLN A 186 -3.91 -0.57 -23.60
C GLN A 186 -2.87 -1.71 -23.69
N GLU A 187 -1.81 -1.50 -24.47
CA GLU A 187 -0.74 -2.49 -24.62
C GLU A 187 -0.05 -2.78 -23.28
N VAL A 188 0.22 -1.74 -22.49
CA VAL A 188 0.85 -1.90 -21.17
C VAL A 188 -0.08 -2.61 -20.19
N ILE A 189 -1.35 -2.26 -20.14
CA ILE A 189 -2.36 -2.92 -19.29
C ILE A 189 -2.52 -4.39 -19.70
N GLN A 190 -2.57 -4.71 -20.99
CA GLN A 190 -2.65 -6.08 -21.45
C GLN A 190 -1.46 -6.92 -20.98
N ARG A 191 -0.24 -6.38 -21.09
CA ARG A 191 0.97 -7.05 -20.57
C ARG A 191 0.93 -7.25 -19.06
N GLU A 192 0.52 -6.22 -18.32
CA GLU A 192 0.34 -6.33 -16.88
C GLU A 192 -0.64 -7.45 -16.52
N ASN A 193 -1.77 -7.53 -17.20
CA ASN A 193 -2.77 -8.57 -16.98
C ASN A 193 -2.22 -9.96 -17.28
N VAL A 194 -1.44 -10.14 -18.35
CA VAL A 194 -0.80 -11.42 -18.69
C VAL A 194 0.23 -11.82 -17.63
N LEU A 195 1.07 -10.90 -17.19
CA LEU A 195 2.10 -11.17 -16.17
C LEU A 195 1.50 -11.59 -14.82
N PHE A 196 0.32 -11.10 -14.49
CA PHE A 196 -0.34 -11.36 -13.20
C PHE A 196 -1.54 -12.30 -13.27
N SER A 197 -1.97 -12.75 -14.47
CA SER A 197 -3.03 -13.75 -14.63
C SER A 197 -2.68 -15.14 -14.05
N GLY A 198 -1.39 -15.41 -13.80
CA GLY A 198 -0.92 -16.64 -13.14
C GLY A 198 -0.97 -16.58 -11.60
N PHE A 199 -1.29 -15.44 -11.00
CA PHE A 199 -1.42 -15.31 -9.55
C PHE A 199 -2.91 -15.30 -9.16
N PRO A 200 -3.35 -16.15 -8.22
CA PRO A 200 -4.76 -16.26 -7.82
C PRO A 200 -5.18 -15.04 -6.98
N PHE A 201 -5.54 -13.94 -7.65
CA PHE A 201 -6.33 -12.90 -7.03
C PHE A 201 -7.74 -12.95 -7.59
N PRO A 202 -8.78 -12.82 -6.77
CA PRO A 202 -10.16 -12.81 -7.24
C PRO A 202 -10.36 -11.57 -8.13
N VAL A 203 -10.36 -11.79 -9.43
CA VAL A 203 -10.86 -10.83 -10.39
C VAL A 203 -12.36 -10.80 -10.21
N HIS A 204 -12.91 -9.79 -9.57
CA HIS A 204 -14.34 -9.54 -9.66
C HIS A 204 -14.65 -9.18 -11.12
N ALA A 205 -15.17 -10.16 -11.86
CA ALA A 205 -15.77 -9.90 -13.16
C ALA A 205 -16.91 -8.90 -12.93
N CYS A 206 -16.82 -7.75 -13.57
CA CYS A 206 -17.96 -6.86 -13.74
C CYS A 206 -18.98 -7.63 -14.58
N SER A 207 -20.00 -8.22 -13.94
CA SER A 207 -21.17 -8.73 -14.61
C SER A 207 -21.97 -7.51 -15.11
N GLY A 208 -21.73 -7.16 -16.36
CA GLY A 208 -22.62 -6.28 -17.10
C GLY A 208 -23.96 -7.00 -17.22
N SER A 209 -24.95 -6.53 -16.47
CA SER A 209 -26.34 -6.91 -16.68
C SER A 209 -26.84 -6.24 -17.95
N THR A 210 -26.73 -6.93 -19.07
CA THR A 210 -27.58 -6.67 -20.21
C THR A 210 -29.00 -7.08 -19.83
N LYS A 211 -29.87 -6.11 -19.58
CA LYS A 211 -31.30 -6.30 -19.64
C LYS A 211 -31.63 -6.51 -21.11
N GLU A 212 -31.94 -7.71 -21.47
CA GLU A 212 -32.73 -7.97 -22.67
C GLU A 212 -34.21 -7.81 -22.31
N ASP A 213 -34.84 -6.81 -22.90
CA ASP A 213 -36.26 -6.71 -22.99
C ASP A 213 -36.77 -7.89 -23.83
N ALA A 214 -37.69 -8.63 -23.27
CA ALA A 214 -38.50 -9.57 -24.05
C ALA A 214 -39.96 -9.21 -23.82
N ASP A 215 -40.50 -8.46 -24.79
CA ASP A 215 -41.91 -8.48 -25.14
C ASP A 215 -42.27 -9.83 -25.77
N ALA A 216 -43.25 -10.50 -25.21
CA ALA A 216 -44.30 -11.27 -25.90
C ALA A 216 -45.27 -11.84 -24.86
#